data_b03138b824355f83c4099bdbc8c526b8
#
_entry.id   b03138b824355f83c4099bdbc8c526b8
#
_cell.length_a   1.000
_cell.length_b   1.000
_cell.length_c   1.000
_cell.angle_alpha   90.00
_cell.angle_beta   90.00
_cell.angle_gamma   90.00
#
_symmetry.space_group_name_H-M   'P 1'
#
loop_
_entity.id
_entity.type
_entity.pdbx_description
1 polymer ?
#
loop_
_entity_poly.entity_id
_entity_poly.type
_entity_poly.pdbx_seq_one_letter_code
_entity_poly.pdbx_strand_id
1 'polypeptide(L)'
;MYYREPVASSLRVAICYDGTALDEGMVFDSAAGEMVAVESIMDVVVEIEAALTKRGHRPSRLILPGNDAAALLRALADVQCDVLFNFVESLRGVAELEAAVRGAMSVRGIPVTGASFEGLANCLSKPRARALAAAAGVPIPAGCVIASDADDASHVPHPCIVKPAAQDASHGIDGASVCKTPAETKARALRLIERGLGASLVEQYVDGREYNVSMVELVENGQRTLKTLPIAEITFEGYPAGTPKILTYAAKWEQESPEYKGSVSVEATDLTDELRALLTKHANAAFRALSLSGYGRVDFRVDAVTRQPYAVDINPNPDFSRGAGFHLAGERAGYAYEDLVEIVVRAAQP
;
A
#
# COMPACT_ATOMS: atom_id res chain seq x y z
N MET A 1 -17.39 -13.87 -16.25
CA MET A 1 -17.35 -13.42 -17.65
C MET A 1 -15.96 -12.86 -17.85
N TYR A 2 -15.09 -13.56 -18.59
CA TYR A 2 -13.69 -13.18 -18.74
C TYR A 2 -13.58 -11.83 -19.45
N TYR A 3 -12.70 -10.97 -18.93
CA TYR A 3 -12.31 -9.70 -19.58
C TYR A 3 -11.68 -10.02 -20.94
N ARG A 4 -12.50 -10.09 -21.98
CA ARG A 4 -12.10 -10.36 -23.37
C ARG A 4 -12.42 -9.14 -24.23
N GLU A 5 -11.81 -8.00 -23.96
CA GLU A 5 -11.71 -7.00 -25.02
C GLU A 5 -10.48 -7.31 -25.91
N PRO A 6 -10.62 -7.10 -27.23
CA PRO A 6 -9.50 -7.30 -28.14
C PRO A 6 -8.33 -6.41 -27.74
N VAL A 7 -7.12 -6.97 -27.82
CA VAL A 7 -5.86 -6.27 -27.56
C VAL A 7 -5.84 -4.98 -28.37
N ALA A 8 -6.14 -3.85 -27.73
CA ALA A 8 -5.82 -2.56 -28.30
C ALA A 8 -4.31 -2.55 -28.57
N SER A 9 -3.86 -1.93 -29.66
CA SER A 9 -2.49 -1.86 -30.18
C SER A 9 -1.38 -2.24 -29.18
N SER A 10 -0.46 -3.13 -29.62
CA SER A 10 0.74 -3.51 -28.84
C SER A 10 1.48 -2.27 -28.34
N LEU A 11 1.58 -2.10 -27.02
CA LEU A 11 2.24 -0.98 -26.37
C LEU A 11 3.70 -1.35 -26.00
N ARG A 12 4.58 -0.37 -26.03
CA ARG A 12 5.89 -0.44 -25.37
C ARG A 12 5.68 -0.02 -23.92
N VAL A 13 5.91 -0.93 -22.99
CA VAL A 13 5.72 -0.69 -21.55
C VAL A 13 7.05 -0.78 -20.84
N ALA A 14 7.53 0.32 -20.28
CA ALA A 14 8.76 0.32 -19.50
C ALA A 14 8.43 0.12 -18.01
N ILE A 15 8.91 -0.98 -17.43
CA ILE A 15 8.76 -1.29 -16.00
C ILE A 15 9.85 -0.53 -15.26
N CYS A 16 9.44 0.44 -14.43
CA CYS A 16 10.31 1.37 -13.74
C CYS A 16 10.46 0.95 -12.28
N TYR A 17 11.68 0.73 -11.80
CA TYR A 17 11.97 0.30 -10.44
C TYR A 17 13.32 0.82 -9.94
N ASP A 18 13.53 0.80 -8.61
CA ASP A 18 14.77 1.22 -7.97
C ASP A 18 15.92 0.26 -8.28
N GLY A 19 17.01 0.78 -8.83
CA GLY A 19 18.21 0.02 -9.15
C GLY A 19 19.24 -0.02 -8.05
N THR A 20 19.12 0.79 -7.01
CA THR A 20 20.13 0.83 -5.91
C THR A 20 20.19 -0.49 -5.15
N ALA A 21 19.10 -1.18 -5.11
CA ALA A 21 18.99 -2.49 -4.53
C ALA A 21 19.76 -3.59 -5.30
N LEU A 22 19.97 -3.40 -6.61
CA LEU A 22 20.64 -4.40 -7.47
C LEU A 22 22.16 -4.39 -7.32
N ASP A 23 22.74 -3.23 -7.01
CA ASP A 23 24.20 -3.06 -6.90
C ASP A 23 24.78 -3.71 -5.64
N GLU A 24 23.97 -3.86 -4.59
CA GLU A 24 24.39 -4.37 -3.30
C GLU A 24 23.78 -5.76 -2.97
N GLY A 25 22.88 -6.29 -3.80
CA GLY A 25 22.16 -7.55 -3.58
C GLY A 25 21.19 -7.53 -2.40
N MET A 26 21.11 -6.40 -1.70
CA MET A 26 20.30 -6.19 -0.50
C MET A 26 19.91 -4.71 -0.36
N VAL A 27 18.70 -4.43 0.12
CA VAL A 27 18.25 -3.08 0.51
C VAL A 27 18.38 -2.93 2.01
N PHE A 28 18.97 -1.83 2.45
CA PHE A 28 19.00 -1.52 3.88
C PHE A 28 17.61 -1.07 4.32
N ASP A 29 16.97 -1.88 5.15
CA ASP A 29 15.78 -1.48 5.87
C ASP A 29 16.17 -0.61 7.05
N SER A 30 16.02 0.71 6.89
CA SER A 30 16.33 1.67 7.94
C SER A 30 15.48 1.51 9.21
N ALA A 31 14.32 0.87 9.11
CA ALA A 31 13.41 0.67 10.23
C ALA A 31 13.77 -0.59 11.05
N ALA A 32 14.18 -1.66 10.36
CA ALA A 32 14.64 -2.88 11.00
C ALA A 32 16.12 -2.81 11.41
N GLY A 33 16.90 -1.92 10.77
CA GLY A 33 18.35 -1.89 10.91
C GLY A 33 19.04 -3.09 10.24
N GLU A 34 18.37 -3.74 9.31
CA GLU A 34 18.79 -4.97 8.65
C GLU A 34 18.74 -4.84 7.12
N MET A 35 19.53 -5.66 6.44
CA MET A 35 19.52 -5.77 4.97
C MET A 35 18.46 -6.78 4.53
N VAL A 36 17.52 -6.36 3.69
CA VAL A 36 16.46 -7.21 3.13
C VAL A 36 16.84 -7.66 1.72
N ALA A 37 16.62 -8.93 1.41
CA ALA A 37 16.97 -9.51 0.12
C ALA A 37 16.17 -8.88 -1.04
N VAL A 38 16.86 -8.47 -2.09
CA VAL A 38 16.31 -7.81 -3.29
C VAL A 38 15.69 -8.80 -4.26
N GLU A 39 15.89 -10.10 -4.04
CA GLU A 39 15.34 -11.13 -4.91
C GLU A 39 13.85 -10.96 -5.18
N SER A 40 13.09 -10.49 -4.17
CA SER A 40 11.65 -10.30 -4.29
C SER A 40 11.22 -9.24 -5.32
N ILE A 41 11.97 -8.15 -5.50
CA ILE A 41 11.63 -7.08 -6.47
C ILE A 41 11.81 -7.62 -7.90
N MET A 42 12.91 -8.33 -8.15
CA MET A 42 13.21 -8.87 -9.47
C MET A 42 12.23 -9.96 -9.89
N ASP A 43 11.78 -10.79 -8.95
CA ASP A 43 10.77 -11.82 -9.23
C ASP A 43 9.47 -11.18 -9.73
N VAL A 44 9.00 -10.12 -9.06
CA VAL A 44 7.79 -9.40 -9.46
C VAL A 44 7.98 -8.69 -10.81
N VAL A 45 9.13 -8.08 -11.06
CA VAL A 45 9.43 -7.46 -12.37
C VAL A 45 9.38 -8.51 -13.49
N VAL A 46 9.95 -9.69 -13.28
CA VAL A 46 9.89 -10.81 -14.25
C VAL A 46 8.44 -11.28 -14.47
N GLU A 47 7.66 -11.36 -13.44
CA GLU A 47 6.23 -11.73 -13.53
C GLU A 47 5.43 -10.70 -14.32
N ILE A 48 5.65 -9.41 -14.08
CA ILE A 48 5.02 -8.30 -14.83
C ILE A 48 5.46 -8.36 -16.32
N GLU A 49 6.74 -8.58 -16.61
CA GLU A 49 7.23 -8.74 -17.99
C GLU A 49 6.55 -9.90 -18.72
N ALA A 50 6.44 -11.05 -18.05
CA ALA A 50 5.77 -12.22 -18.61
C ALA A 50 4.28 -11.94 -18.87
N ALA A 51 3.61 -11.27 -17.94
CA ALA A 51 2.21 -10.89 -18.06
C ALA A 51 1.97 -9.93 -19.24
N LEU A 52 2.79 -8.88 -19.36
CA LEU A 52 2.74 -7.92 -20.47
C LEU A 52 2.99 -8.60 -21.82
N THR A 53 4.00 -9.47 -21.89
CA THR A 53 4.31 -10.24 -23.10
C THR A 53 3.14 -11.13 -23.51
N LYS A 54 2.53 -11.83 -22.56
CA LYS A 54 1.37 -12.69 -22.78
C LYS A 54 0.16 -11.90 -23.28
N ARG A 55 0.05 -10.61 -22.91
CA ARG A 55 -0.97 -9.68 -23.40
C ARG A 55 -0.60 -9.01 -24.72
N GLY A 56 0.54 -9.35 -25.33
CA GLY A 56 0.98 -8.83 -26.63
C GLY A 56 1.66 -7.47 -26.58
N HIS A 57 2.01 -6.97 -25.41
CA HIS A 57 2.82 -5.78 -25.23
C HIS A 57 4.31 -6.06 -25.40
N ARG A 58 5.12 -4.99 -25.49
CA ARG A 58 6.59 -5.04 -25.58
C ARG A 58 7.18 -4.46 -24.29
N PRO A 59 7.41 -5.30 -23.27
CA PRO A 59 8.00 -4.83 -22.03
C PRO A 59 9.48 -4.47 -22.20
N SER A 60 9.95 -3.53 -21.41
CA SER A 60 11.36 -3.21 -21.19
C SER A 60 11.56 -2.80 -19.74
N ARG A 61 12.80 -2.90 -19.25
CA ARG A 61 13.15 -2.50 -17.89
C ARG A 61 13.72 -1.10 -17.89
N LEU A 62 13.27 -0.26 -16.98
CA LEU A 62 13.83 1.04 -16.68
C LEU A 62 14.34 1.05 -15.24
N ILE A 63 15.64 0.80 -15.09
CA ILE A 63 16.32 0.79 -13.81
C ILE A 63 16.64 2.23 -13.43
N LEU A 64 16.16 2.70 -12.29
CA LEU A 64 16.43 4.05 -11.80
C LEU A 64 17.71 4.06 -10.94
N PRO A 65 18.73 4.86 -11.32
CA PRO A 65 19.93 5.03 -10.51
C PRO A 65 19.61 5.93 -9.31
N GLY A 66 19.43 5.35 -8.12
CA GLY A 66 19.05 6.10 -6.93
C GLY A 66 20.14 7.03 -6.36
N ASN A 67 21.40 6.78 -6.73
CA ASN A 67 22.56 7.52 -6.18
C ASN A 67 22.96 8.76 -7.01
N ASP A 68 22.39 8.95 -8.20
CA ASP A 68 22.70 10.07 -9.11
C ASP A 68 21.39 10.67 -9.65
N ALA A 69 20.98 11.81 -9.10
CA ALA A 69 19.78 12.51 -9.54
C ALA A 69 19.83 12.90 -11.03
N ALA A 70 21.00 13.27 -11.55
CA ALA A 70 21.13 13.64 -12.95
C ALA A 70 21.03 12.42 -13.86
N ALA A 71 21.59 11.28 -13.46
CA ALA A 71 21.43 10.01 -14.17
C ALA A 71 19.98 9.52 -14.13
N LEU A 72 19.28 9.64 -12.99
CA LEU A 72 17.87 9.32 -12.86
C LEU A 72 17.03 10.14 -13.83
N LEU A 73 17.20 11.46 -13.85
CA LEU A 73 16.46 12.31 -14.76
C LEU A 73 16.78 12.04 -16.23
N ARG A 74 18.03 11.69 -16.57
CA ARG A 74 18.40 11.26 -17.93
C ARG A 74 17.72 9.94 -18.29
N ALA A 75 17.73 8.95 -17.41
CA ALA A 75 17.08 7.67 -17.65
C ALA A 75 15.57 7.85 -17.93
N LEU A 76 14.89 8.69 -17.16
CA LEU A 76 13.48 9.05 -17.40
C LEU A 76 13.30 9.85 -18.69
N ALA A 77 14.25 10.74 -19.05
CA ALA A 77 14.18 11.54 -20.27
C ALA A 77 14.39 10.71 -21.54
N ASP A 78 15.23 9.70 -21.51
CA ASP A 78 15.66 8.94 -22.69
C ASP A 78 14.81 7.70 -22.96
N VAL A 79 14.03 7.22 -21.98
CA VAL A 79 13.21 6.01 -22.14
C VAL A 79 12.20 6.17 -23.27
N GLN A 80 12.14 5.16 -24.13
CA GLN A 80 11.22 5.10 -25.28
C GLN A 80 10.10 4.11 -25.01
N CYS A 81 8.98 4.60 -24.48
CA CYS A 81 7.81 3.78 -24.16
C CYS A 81 6.51 4.55 -24.41
N ASP A 82 5.41 3.83 -24.44
CA ASP A 82 4.06 4.36 -24.58
C ASP A 82 3.39 4.46 -23.19
N VAL A 83 3.84 3.63 -22.23
CA VAL A 83 3.41 3.62 -20.83
C VAL A 83 4.60 3.32 -19.92
N LEU A 84 4.71 4.04 -18.81
CA LEU A 84 5.59 3.69 -17.69
C LEU A 84 4.81 2.85 -16.68
N PHE A 85 5.22 1.61 -16.47
CA PHE A 85 4.71 0.80 -15.37
C PHE A 85 5.50 1.18 -14.11
N ASN A 86 4.88 1.95 -13.21
CA ASN A 86 5.53 2.40 -11.98
C ASN A 86 5.55 1.27 -10.94
N PHE A 87 6.72 0.72 -10.70
CA PHE A 87 7.00 -0.27 -9.66
C PHE A 87 8.09 0.27 -8.71
N VAL A 88 8.02 1.57 -8.41
CA VAL A 88 8.91 2.25 -7.44
C VAL A 88 8.12 2.42 -6.15
N GLU A 89 8.52 1.75 -5.09
CA GLU A 89 7.94 1.87 -3.74
C GLU A 89 8.80 2.77 -2.84
N SER A 90 10.07 2.88 -3.15
CA SER A 90 11.05 3.74 -2.50
C SER A 90 12.21 4.02 -3.44
N LEU A 91 13.08 4.96 -3.08
CA LEU A 91 14.38 5.11 -3.73
C LEU A 91 15.45 5.09 -2.64
N ARG A 92 16.37 4.13 -2.70
CA ARG A 92 17.38 3.88 -1.64
C ARG A 92 16.77 3.62 -0.26
N GLY A 93 15.64 2.93 -0.21
CA GLY A 93 14.92 2.70 1.04
C GLY A 93 14.23 3.93 1.63
N VAL A 94 14.20 5.06 0.89
CA VAL A 94 13.54 6.31 1.32
C VAL A 94 12.16 6.38 0.66
N ALA A 95 11.11 6.10 1.43
CA ALA A 95 9.73 6.05 0.96
C ALA A 95 9.24 7.41 0.42
N GLU A 96 9.71 8.53 1.00
CA GLU A 96 9.36 9.89 0.56
C GLU A 96 9.77 10.17 -0.88
N LEU A 97 10.76 9.45 -1.41
CA LEU A 97 11.23 9.62 -2.78
C LEU A 97 10.33 8.95 -3.82
N GLU A 98 9.44 8.02 -3.44
CA GLU A 98 8.45 7.42 -4.33
C GLU A 98 7.62 8.51 -5.05
N ALA A 99 7.01 9.40 -4.28
CA ALA A 99 6.20 10.48 -4.82
C ALA A 99 7.03 11.44 -5.70
N ALA A 100 8.26 11.77 -5.29
CA ALA A 100 9.15 12.63 -6.06
C ALA A 100 9.51 12.03 -7.43
N VAL A 101 9.85 10.75 -7.47
CA VAL A 101 10.12 9.99 -8.71
C VAL A 101 8.87 9.96 -9.59
N ARG A 102 7.69 9.69 -9.01
CA ARG A 102 6.43 9.71 -9.75
C ARG A 102 6.15 11.09 -10.37
N GLY A 103 6.47 12.16 -9.66
CA GLY A 103 6.40 13.54 -10.18
C GLY A 103 7.34 13.75 -11.38
N ALA A 104 8.58 13.28 -11.27
CA ALA A 104 9.55 13.35 -12.36
C ALA A 104 9.11 12.56 -13.60
N MET A 105 8.52 11.37 -13.43
CA MET A 105 7.93 10.58 -14.53
C MET A 105 6.87 11.38 -15.29
N SER A 106 6.08 12.19 -14.58
CA SER A 106 4.98 12.96 -15.18
C SER A 106 5.43 14.10 -16.11
N VAL A 107 6.67 14.58 -15.98
CA VAL A 107 7.19 15.70 -16.76
C VAL A 107 7.18 15.42 -18.27
N ARG A 108 7.32 14.17 -18.67
CA ARG A 108 7.32 13.76 -20.09
C ARG A 108 5.92 13.67 -20.71
N GLY A 109 4.86 13.71 -19.93
CA GLY A 109 3.50 13.47 -20.42
C GLY A 109 3.24 12.04 -20.88
N ILE A 110 4.14 11.07 -20.56
CA ILE A 110 3.91 9.64 -20.80
C ILE A 110 2.94 9.13 -19.75
N PRO A 111 1.92 8.35 -20.11
CA PRO A 111 1.05 7.67 -19.17
C PRO A 111 1.85 6.83 -18.16
N VAL A 112 1.50 6.93 -16.88
CA VAL A 112 2.18 6.20 -15.79
C VAL A 112 1.14 5.43 -14.98
N THR A 113 1.37 4.16 -14.71
CA THR A 113 0.46 3.33 -13.92
C THR A 113 0.40 3.72 -12.46
N GLY A 114 -0.71 3.39 -11.79
CA GLY A 114 -0.91 3.60 -10.37
C GLY A 114 -1.24 5.05 -10.00
N ALA A 115 -1.07 5.37 -8.72
CA ALA A 115 -1.44 6.66 -8.16
C ALA A 115 -0.59 7.82 -8.72
N SER A 116 -1.18 9.01 -8.77
CA SER A 116 -0.48 10.23 -9.15
C SER A 116 0.54 10.66 -8.07
N PHE A 117 1.40 11.63 -8.40
CA PHE A 117 2.26 12.28 -7.39
C PHE A 117 1.45 12.73 -6.16
N GLU A 118 0.29 13.36 -6.40
CA GLU A 118 -0.58 13.86 -5.33
C GLU A 118 -1.11 12.70 -4.47
N GLY A 119 -1.60 11.63 -5.11
CA GLY A 119 -2.11 10.45 -4.41
C GLY A 119 -1.05 9.79 -3.53
N LEU A 120 0.15 9.58 -4.07
CA LEU A 120 1.28 9.04 -3.30
C LEU A 120 1.67 9.95 -2.14
N ALA A 121 1.84 11.26 -2.38
CA ALA A 121 2.19 12.23 -1.35
C ALA A 121 1.12 12.36 -0.24
N ASN A 122 -0.16 12.20 -0.58
CA ASN A 122 -1.24 12.22 0.39
C ASN A 122 -1.21 10.97 1.29
N CYS A 123 -0.95 9.80 0.72
CA CYS A 123 -0.93 8.55 1.47
C CYS A 123 0.33 8.36 2.31
N LEU A 124 1.49 8.80 1.84
CA LEU A 124 2.76 8.72 2.57
C LEU A 124 2.66 9.30 3.98
N SER A 125 1.93 10.41 4.15
CA SER A 125 1.68 10.99 5.48
C SER A 125 0.38 10.44 6.05
N LYS A 126 0.46 9.42 6.91
CA LYS A 126 -0.73 8.85 7.58
C LYS A 126 -1.63 9.90 8.26
N PRO A 127 -1.10 10.93 8.96
CA PRO A 127 -1.95 12.01 9.50
C PRO A 127 -2.70 12.78 8.40
N ARG A 128 -2.06 13.06 7.25
CA ARG A 128 -2.71 13.73 6.12
C ARG A 128 -3.76 12.84 5.48
N ALA A 129 -3.43 11.58 5.21
CA ALA A 129 -4.36 10.62 4.63
C ALA A 129 -5.64 10.50 5.48
N ARG A 130 -5.48 10.40 6.81
CA ARG A 130 -6.59 10.38 7.77
C ARG A 130 -7.45 11.65 7.72
N ALA A 131 -6.82 12.82 7.68
CA ALA A 131 -7.54 14.09 7.64
C ALA A 131 -8.37 14.23 6.35
N LEU A 132 -7.81 13.84 5.20
CA LEU A 132 -8.51 13.85 3.92
C LEU A 132 -9.66 12.84 3.89
N ALA A 133 -9.43 11.62 4.37
CA ALA A 133 -10.46 10.59 4.47
C ALA A 133 -11.61 11.01 5.41
N ALA A 134 -11.27 11.56 6.58
CA ALA A 134 -12.27 12.06 7.54
C ALA A 134 -13.13 13.20 6.95
N ALA A 135 -12.49 14.14 6.23
CA ALA A 135 -13.19 15.24 5.54
C ALA A 135 -14.17 14.73 4.48
N ALA A 136 -13.91 13.54 3.90
CA ALA A 136 -14.81 12.85 2.97
C ALA A 136 -15.85 11.97 3.65
N GLY A 137 -15.96 12.02 4.98
CA GLY A 137 -16.94 11.24 5.75
C GLY A 137 -16.55 9.77 5.96
N VAL A 138 -15.28 9.41 5.78
CA VAL A 138 -14.77 8.09 6.14
C VAL A 138 -14.46 8.06 7.63
N PRO A 139 -15.03 7.13 8.40
CA PRO A 139 -14.69 7.00 9.81
C PRO A 139 -13.21 6.60 9.98
N ILE A 140 -12.53 7.31 10.87
CA ILE A 140 -11.15 7.02 11.28
C ILE A 140 -11.08 6.90 12.80
N PRO A 141 -10.16 6.11 13.36
CA PRO A 141 -10.00 6.05 14.82
C PRO A 141 -9.63 7.41 15.39
N ALA A 142 -10.02 7.73 16.62
CA ALA A 142 -9.53 8.91 17.31
C ALA A 142 -8.00 8.84 17.44
N GLY A 143 -7.31 9.96 17.27
CA GLY A 143 -5.85 9.93 17.33
C GLY A 143 -5.19 11.29 17.20
N CYS A 144 -3.89 11.32 17.44
CA CYS A 144 -3.03 12.50 17.32
C CYS A 144 -1.60 12.12 16.90
N VAL A 145 -0.77 13.12 16.69
CA VAL A 145 0.65 12.93 16.37
C VAL A 145 1.50 13.32 17.58
N ILE A 146 2.52 12.50 17.87
CA ILE A 146 3.61 12.81 18.78
C ILE A 146 4.88 12.99 17.96
N ALA A 147 5.43 14.20 17.95
CA ALA A 147 6.68 14.54 17.26
C ALA A 147 7.81 14.84 18.26
N SER A 148 7.47 15.09 19.52
CA SER A 148 8.42 15.43 20.59
C SER A 148 7.90 15.04 21.96
N ASP A 149 8.75 15.18 22.99
CA ASP A 149 8.34 14.97 24.38
C ASP A 149 7.33 16.02 24.89
N ALA A 150 7.19 17.15 24.24
CA ALA A 150 6.22 18.17 24.62
C ALA A 150 4.77 17.81 24.19
N ASP A 151 4.60 16.86 23.27
CA ASP A 151 3.28 16.49 22.77
C ASP A 151 2.54 15.56 23.73
N ASP A 152 1.21 15.66 23.77
CA ASP A 152 0.32 14.88 24.64
C ASP A 152 -0.69 14.07 23.83
N ALA A 153 -0.80 12.79 24.15
CA ALA A 153 -1.79 11.87 23.60
C ALA A 153 -2.73 11.28 24.66
N SER A 154 -2.77 11.85 25.86
CA SER A 154 -3.61 11.35 26.97
C SER A 154 -5.10 11.36 26.66
N HIS A 155 -5.52 12.20 25.71
CA HIS A 155 -6.91 12.32 25.23
C HIS A 155 -7.30 11.20 24.23
N VAL A 156 -6.34 10.41 23.72
CA VAL A 156 -6.64 9.28 22.83
C VAL A 156 -7.17 8.11 23.66
N PRO A 157 -8.33 7.51 23.29
CA PRO A 157 -8.87 6.37 24.02
C PRO A 157 -7.91 5.17 24.00
N HIS A 158 -7.76 4.51 25.16
CA HIS A 158 -6.92 3.32 25.32
C HIS A 158 -7.77 2.04 25.32
N PRO A 159 -7.24 0.89 24.83
CA PRO A 159 -5.88 0.78 24.26
C PRO A 159 -5.72 1.59 22.98
N CYS A 160 -4.49 2.05 22.70
CA CYS A 160 -4.18 2.73 21.46
C CYS A 160 -3.02 2.01 20.72
N ILE A 161 -2.89 2.23 19.42
CA ILE A 161 -1.76 1.79 18.61
C ILE A 161 -0.84 2.98 18.30
N VAL A 162 0.46 2.76 18.41
CA VAL A 162 1.50 3.74 18.08
C VAL A 162 2.29 3.23 16.89
N LYS A 163 2.30 4.00 15.81
CA LYS A 163 2.98 3.65 14.56
C LYS A 163 3.72 4.85 13.97
N PRO A 164 4.79 4.68 13.19
CA PRO A 164 5.42 5.80 12.49
C PRO A 164 4.43 6.53 11.59
N ALA A 165 4.52 7.85 11.54
CA ALA A 165 3.57 8.69 10.80
C ALA A 165 3.79 8.68 9.28
N ALA A 166 5.00 8.32 8.81
CA ALA A 166 5.41 8.41 7.40
C ALA A 166 6.19 7.16 6.92
N GLN A 167 5.95 6.00 7.53
CA GLN A 167 6.54 4.73 7.11
C GLN A 167 5.44 3.77 6.65
N ASP A 168 5.75 2.95 5.64
CA ASP A 168 4.86 1.91 5.11
C ASP A 168 5.34 0.50 5.48
N ALA A 169 4.75 -0.54 4.90
CA ALA A 169 5.13 -1.94 5.04
C ALA A 169 5.23 -2.46 6.51
N SER A 170 4.49 -1.86 7.44
CA SER A 170 4.53 -2.16 8.89
C SER A 170 5.88 -1.88 9.57
N HIS A 171 6.78 -1.08 8.95
CA HIS A 171 8.02 -0.67 9.58
C HIS A 171 7.77 -0.02 10.95
N GLY A 172 8.51 -0.49 11.96
CA GLY A 172 8.38 -0.02 13.34
C GLY A 172 7.09 -0.45 14.05
N ILE A 173 6.32 -1.40 13.50
CA ILE A 173 5.13 -1.97 14.13
C ILE A 173 5.44 -3.38 14.65
N ASP A 174 5.31 -3.57 15.95
CA ASP A 174 5.49 -4.85 16.65
C ASP A 174 4.44 -5.03 17.75
N GLY A 175 4.51 -6.11 18.51
CA GLY A 175 3.55 -6.38 19.61
C GLY A 175 3.49 -5.29 20.69
N ALA A 176 4.54 -4.47 20.86
CA ALA A 176 4.57 -3.35 21.79
C ALA A 176 3.94 -2.07 21.22
N SER A 177 3.49 -2.10 19.95
CA SER A 177 2.80 -0.95 19.34
C SER A 177 1.41 -0.72 19.91
N VAL A 178 0.77 -1.74 20.50
CA VAL A 178 -0.52 -1.58 21.19
C VAL A 178 -0.26 -1.29 22.66
N CYS A 179 -0.57 -0.06 23.08
CA CYS A 179 -0.31 0.49 24.40
C CYS A 179 -1.62 0.58 25.21
N LYS A 180 -1.56 0.20 26.48
CA LYS A 180 -2.73 0.15 27.36
C LYS A 180 -2.89 1.40 28.23
N THR A 181 -1.82 2.19 28.37
CA THR A 181 -1.76 3.37 29.23
C THR A 181 -1.13 4.57 28.53
N PRO A 182 -1.44 5.81 28.94
CA PRO A 182 -0.79 7.02 28.40
C PRO A 182 0.73 6.99 28.54
N ALA A 183 1.27 6.43 29.64
CA ALA A 183 2.69 6.33 29.87
C ALA A 183 3.38 5.39 28.87
N GLU A 184 2.80 4.21 28.61
CA GLU A 184 3.27 3.28 27.58
C GLU A 184 3.24 3.93 26.19
N THR A 185 2.14 4.63 25.87
CA THR A 185 1.96 5.34 24.60
C THR A 185 3.07 6.35 24.37
N LYS A 186 3.33 7.20 25.37
CA LYS A 186 4.37 8.22 25.31
C LYS A 186 5.75 7.58 25.12
N ALA A 187 6.07 6.60 25.96
CA ALA A 187 7.34 5.89 25.87
C ALA A 187 7.56 5.22 24.51
N ARG A 188 6.52 4.58 23.95
CA ARG A 188 6.57 3.96 22.64
C ARG A 188 6.79 4.98 21.53
N ALA A 189 6.07 6.09 21.54
CA ALA A 189 6.20 7.15 20.55
C ALA A 189 7.61 7.75 20.53
N LEU A 190 8.15 8.09 21.71
CA LEU A 190 9.51 8.63 21.81
C LEU A 190 10.56 7.63 21.35
N ARG A 191 10.39 6.34 21.66
CA ARG A 191 11.31 5.29 21.20
C ARG A 191 11.35 5.18 19.67
N LEU A 192 10.21 5.34 18.96
CA LEU A 192 10.22 5.37 17.49
C LEU A 192 10.96 6.58 16.95
N ILE A 193 10.79 7.75 17.57
CA ILE A 193 11.50 8.99 17.22
C ILE A 193 13.02 8.82 17.44
N GLU A 194 13.42 8.27 18.59
CA GLU A 194 14.84 8.00 18.91
C GLU A 194 15.50 7.03 17.93
N ARG A 195 14.73 6.09 17.37
CA ARG A 195 15.18 5.17 16.32
C ARG A 195 15.25 5.82 14.92
N GLY A 196 14.93 7.09 14.78
CA GLY A 196 14.96 7.80 13.51
C GLY A 196 13.74 7.57 12.61
N LEU A 197 12.66 6.96 13.12
CA LEU A 197 11.44 6.70 12.36
C LEU A 197 10.50 7.91 12.24
N GLY A 198 10.95 9.08 12.69
CA GLY A 198 10.20 10.32 12.64
C GLY A 198 9.07 10.41 13.66
N ALA A 199 8.11 11.29 13.41
CA ALA A 199 6.93 11.46 14.26
C ALA A 199 6.10 10.17 14.32
N SER A 200 5.39 9.98 15.44
CA SER A 200 4.51 8.84 15.68
C SER A 200 3.05 9.24 15.57
N LEU A 201 2.26 8.45 14.84
CA LEU A 201 0.82 8.51 14.88
C LEU A 201 0.32 7.61 16.01
N VAL A 202 -0.47 8.19 16.92
CA VAL A 202 -1.17 7.49 18.00
C VAL A 202 -2.64 7.43 17.64
N GLU A 203 -3.22 6.23 17.62
CA GLU A 203 -4.63 6.01 17.28
C GLU A 203 -5.29 5.09 18.30
N GLN A 204 -6.57 5.30 18.57
CA GLN A 204 -7.36 4.31 19.28
C GLN A 204 -7.22 2.94 18.59
N TYR A 205 -6.87 1.91 19.35
CA TYR A 205 -6.87 0.55 18.85
C TYR A 205 -8.30 0.06 18.71
N VAL A 206 -8.72 -0.20 17.48
CA VAL A 206 -10.05 -0.74 17.20
C VAL A 206 -9.97 -2.25 17.32
N ASP A 207 -10.52 -2.81 18.40
CA ASP A 207 -10.59 -4.26 18.58
C ASP A 207 -11.73 -4.86 17.75
N GLY A 208 -11.39 -5.79 16.87
CA GLY A 208 -12.35 -6.39 15.96
C GLY A 208 -11.69 -7.04 14.73
N ARG A 209 -12.48 -7.25 13.69
CA ARG A 209 -12.03 -7.90 12.45
C ARG A 209 -11.37 -6.88 11.53
N GLU A 210 -10.37 -7.34 10.78
CA GLU A 210 -9.66 -6.52 9.81
C GLU A 210 -10.05 -6.91 8.38
N TYR A 211 -10.44 -5.91 7.56
CA TYR A 211 -10.86 -6.10 6.18
C TYR A 211 -10.03 -5.25 5.24
N ASN A 212 -9.54 -5.87 4.17
CA ASN A 212 -8.85 -5.18 3.09
C ASN A 212 -9.79 -5.02 1.90
N VAL A 213 -9.98 -3.79 1.46
CA VAL A 213 -10.82 -3.42 0.32
C VAL A 213 -9.95 -2.93 -0.81
N SER A 214 -9.66 -3.82 -1.75
CA SER A 214 -8.90 -3.52 -2.97
C SER A 214 -9.82 -2.96 -4.06
N MET A 215 -9.30 -2.02 -4.84
CA MET A 215 -10.03 -1.34 -5.91
C MET A 215 -9.17 -1.21 -7.16
N VAL A 216 -9.81 -1.27 -8.33
CA VAL A 216 -9.19 -1.02 -9.63
C VAL A 216 -10.04 -0.07 -10.47
N GLU A 217 -9.42 0.77 -11.24
CA GLU A 217 -10.10 1.52 -12.29
C GLU A 217 -10.18 0.68 -13.57
N LEU A 218 -11.40 0.41 -14.03
CA LEU A 218 -11.66 -0.20 -15.31
C LEU A 218 -11.88 0.89 -16.35
N VAL A 219 -11.27 0.73 -17.51
CA VAL A 219 -11.50 1.59 -18.68
C VAL A 219 -12.18 0.77 -19.77
N GLU A 220 -13.47 1.02 -19.97
CA GLU A 220 -14.29 0.34 -20.96
C GLU A 220 -14.98 1.37 -21.86
N ASN A 221 -14.83 1.25 -23.17
CA ASN A 221 -15.40 2.21 -24.13
C ASN A 221 -15.07 3.68 -23.83
N GLY A 222 -13.87 3.97 -23.33
CA GLY A 222 -13.43 5.30 -22.93
C GLY A 222 -14.02 5.84 -21.62
N GLN A 223 -14.81 5.02 -20.91
CA GLN A 223 -15.33 5.38 -19.58
C GLN A 223 -14.51 4.72 -18.49
N ARG A 224 -14.15 5.53 -17.46
CA ARG A 224 -13.50 5.05 -16.24
C ARG A 224 -14.52 4.73 -15.18
N THR A 225 -14.44 3.54 -14.61
CA THR A 225 -15.26 3.13 -13.47
C THR A 225 -14.38 2.53 -12.39
N LEU A 226 -14.59 2.97 -11.14
CA LEU A 226 -13.90 2.39 -10.00
C LEU A 226 -14.63 1.13 -9.56
N LYS A 227 -13.96 -0.03 -9.67
CA LYS A 227 -14.48 -1.33 -9.25
C LYS A 227 -13.83 -1.75 -7.94
N THR A 228 -14.65 -2.05 -6.94
CA THR A 228 -14.23 -2.75 -5.73
C THR A 228 -14.11 -4.24 -6.02
N LEU A 229 -12.98 -4.83 -5.68
CA LEU A 229 -12.73 -6.27 -5.76
C LEU A 229 -13.36 -6.99 -4.55
N PRO A 230 -13.50 -8.33 -4.56
CA PRO A 230 -13.96 -9.09 -3.41
C PRO A 230 -13.17 -8.73 -2.16
N ILE A 231 -13.89 -8.42 -1.08
CA ILE A 231 -13.30 -7.96 0.18
C ILE A 231 -12.58 -9.14 0.84
N ALA A 232 -11.34 -8.91 1.25
CA ALA A 232 -10.57 -9.85 2.03
C ALA A 232 -10.70 -9.55 3.53
N GLU A 233 -10.57 -10.58 4.34
CA GLU A 233 -10.37 -10.49 5.78
C GLU A 233 -8.97 -10.97 6.12
N ILE A 234 -8.31 -10.28 7.05
CA ILE A 234 -7.10 -10.77 7.68
C ILE A 234 -7.49 -11.48 8.96
N THR A 235 -7.27 -12.79 8.99
CA THR A 235 -7.48 -13.60 10.19
C THR A 235 -6.19 -13.66 11.02
N PHE A 236 -6.35 -13.80 12.35
CA PHE A 236 -5.24 -13.89 13.31
C PHE A 236 -5.38 -15.15 14.19
N GLU A 237 -5.90 -16.21 13.61
CA GLU A 237 -6.23 -17.45 14.38
C GLU A 237 -5.00 -18.14 14.94
N GLY A 238 -3.86 -18.03 14.25
CA GLY A 238 -2.58 -18.60 14.69
C GLY A 238 -1.79 -17.76 15.68
N TYR A 239 -2.31 -16.58 16.09
CA TYR A 239 -1.58 -15.71 17.01
C TYR A 239 -1.57 -16.29 18.43
N PRO A 240 -0.42 -16.19 19.16
CA PRO A 240 -0.35 -16.57 20.55
C PRO A 240 -1.39 -15.82 21.40
N ALA A 241 -1.91 -16.48 22.44
CA ALA A 241 -2.89 -15.87 23.33
C ALA A 241 -2.35 -14.57 23.95
N GLY A 242 -3.14 -13.49 23.91
CA GLY A 242 -2.76 -12.18 24.44
C GLY A 242 -1.94 -11.30 23.49
N THR A 243 -1.54 -11.81 22.32
CA THR A 243 -0.90 -11.00 21.27
C THR A 243 -1.93 -10.08 20.61
N PRO A 244 -1.64 -8.78 20.45
CA PRO A 244 -2.53 -7.89 19.71
C PRO A 244 -2.72 -8.37 18.27
N LYS A 245 -3.98 -8.34 17.81
CA LYS A 245 -4.33 -8.74 16.44
C LYS A 245 -4.03 -7.60 15.46
N ILE A 246 -2.77 -7.43 15.11
CA ILE A 246 -2.26 -6.43 14.17
C ILE A 246 -1.26 -7.04 13.20
N LEU A 247 -1.17 -6.52 11.99
CA LEU A 247 -0.13 -6.89 11.04
C LEU A 247 1.18 -6.17 11.41
N THR A 248 2.02 -6.88 12.17
CA THR A 248 3.37 -6.44 12.55
C THR A 248 4.34 -6.54 11.36
N TYR A 249 5.55 -6.01 11.52
CA TYR A 249 6.64 -6.25 10.58
C TYR A 249 6.90 -7.77 10.43
N ALA A 250 7.01 -8.48 11.54
CA ALA A 250 7.19 -9.94 11.53
C ALA A 250 6.05 -10.68 10.80
N ALA A 251 4.80 -10.22 10.95
CA ALA A 251 3.65 -10.80 10.24
C ALA A 251 3.70 -10.66 8.72
N LYS A 252 4.47 -9.70 8.19
CA LYS A 252 4.59 -9.48 6.74
C LYS A 252 5.86 -10.09 6.15
N TRP A 253 6.97 -10.06 6.89
CA TRP A 253 8.30 -10.28 6.31
C TRP A 253 9.07 -11.46 6.91
N GLU A 254 8.78 -11.86 8.15
CA GLU A 254 9.49 -12.95 8.82
C GLU A 254 8.74 -14.28 8.66
N GLN A 255 8.97 -14.99 7.55
CA GLN A 255 8.24 -16.21 7.17
C GLN A 255 8.22 -17.29 8.27
N GLU A 256 9.24 -17.33 9.14
CA GLU A 256 9.30 -18.29 10.24
C GLU A 256 8.61 -17.82 11.51
N SER A 257 8.18 -16.54 11.59
CA SER A 257 7.50 -16.03 12.77
C SER A 257 6.11 -16.63 12.98
N PRO A 258 5.66 -16.77 14.22
CA PRO A 258 4.28 -17.17 14.52
C PRO A 258 3.25 -16.20 13.94
N GLU A 259 3.58 -14.92 13.90
CA GLU A 259 2.73 -13.87 13.35
C GLU A 259 2.54 -14.01 11.83
N TYR A 260 3.59 -14.32 11.09
CA TYR A 260 3.49 -14.59 9.64
C TYR A 260 2.61 -15.79 9.36
N LYS A 261 2.86 -16.91 10.06
CA LYS A 261 2.09 -18.15 9.91
C LYS A 261 0.66 -18.03 10.43
N GLY A 262 0.44 -17.12 11.37
CA GLY A 262 -0.83 -16.93 12.07
C GLY A 262 -1.74 -15.86 11.47
N SER A 263 -1.25 -15.03 10.52
CA SER A 263 -2.05 -14.04 9.81
C SER A 263 -2.28 -14.46 8.37
N VAL A 264 -3.55 -14.64 7.99
CA VAL A 264 -3.91 -15.14 6.65
C VAL A 264 -4.97 -14.25 6.02
N SER A 265 -4.77 -13.93 4.73
CA SER A 265 -5.78 -13.24 3.92
C SER A 265 -6.79 -14.24 3.36
N VAL A 266 -8.02 -14.20 3.82
CA VAL A 266 -9.12 -15.03 3.32
C VAL A 266 -10.20 -14.16 2.64
N GLU A 267 -11.07 -14.77 1.85
CA GLU A 267 -12.26 -14.07 1.35
C GLU A 267 -13.26 -13.85 2.50
N ALA A 268 -13.76 -12.63 2.64
CA ALA A 268 -14.77 -12.30 3.65
C ALA A 268 -16.17 -12.74 3.18
N THR A 269 -16.45 -14.04 3.30
CA THR A 269 -17.70 -14.65 2.80
C THR A 269 -18.91 -14.42 3.70
N ASP A 270 -18.70 -14.10 4.98
CA ASP A 270 -19.74 -13.92 6.00
C ASP A 270 -20.13 -12.45 6.26
N LEU A 271 -19.69 -11.52 5.39
CA LEU A 271 -20.11 -10.13 5.44
C LEU A 271 -21.62 -10.00 5.18
N THR A 272 -22.31 -9.25 6.04
CA THR A 272 -23.66 -8.81 5.70
C THR A 272 -23.64 -7.82 4.54
N ASP A 273 -24.73 -7.74 3.78
CA ASP A 273 -24.81 -6.80 2.65
C ASP A 273 -24.64 -5.35 3.08
N GLU A 274 -25.13 -4.98 4.27
CA GLU A 274 -25.00 -3.64 4.84
C GLU A 274 -23.53 -3.31 5.14
N LEU A 275 -22.80 -4.24 5.76
CA LEU A 275 -21.39 -4.02 6.08
C LEU A 275 -20.54 -3.98 4.80
N ARG A 276 -20.81 -4.87 3.85
CA ARG A 276 -20.18 -4.87 2.53
C ARG A 276 -20.38 -3.54 1.81
N ALA A 277 -21.63 -3.03 1.77
CA ALA A 277 -21.96 -1.75 1.15
C ALA A 277 -21.25 -0.59 1.86
N LEU A 278 -21.18 -0.62 3.20
CA LEU A 278 -20.55 0.42 4.00
C LEU A 278 -19.02 0.46 3.79
N LEU A 279 -18.34 -0.69 3.81
CA LEU A 279 -16.92 -0.81 3.53
C LEU A 279 -16.61 -0.30 2.10
N THR A 280 -17.39 -0.74 1.10
CA THR A 280 -17.24 -0.30 -0.29
C THR A 280 -17.43 1.21 -0.44
N LYS A 281 -18.47 1.78 0.20
CA LYS A 281 -18.73 3.22 0.20
C LYS A 281 -17.56 4.01 0.76
N HIS A 282 -17.04 3.61 1.91
CA HIS A 282 -15.94 4.31 2.58
C HIS A 282 -14.61 4.14 1.82
N ALA A 283 -14.33 2.97 1.27
CA ALA A 283 -13.15 2.75 0.43
C ALA A 283 -13.18 3.63 -0.82
N ASN A 284 -14.30 3.70 -1.53
CA ASN A 284 -14.47 4.57 -2.68
C ASN A 284 -14.36 6.07 -2.33
N ALA A 285 -14.86 6.48 -1.16
CA ALA A 285 -14.73 7.85 -0.68
C ALA A 285 -13.26 8.20 -0.38
N ALA A 286 -12.53 7.30 0.31
CA ALA A 286 -11.11 7.45 0.59
C ALA A 286 -10.28 7.51 -0.69
N PHE A 287 -10.51 6.60 -1.65
CA PHE A 287 -9.83 6.56 -2.93
C PHE A 287 -9.90 7.91 -3.67
N ARG A 288 -11.09 8.50 -3.72
CA ARG A 288 -11.30 9.81 -4.37
C ARG A 288 -10.71 10.96 -3.57
N ALA A 289 -10.90 10.95 -2.25
CA ALA A 289 -10.44 12.04 -1.37
C ALA A 289 -8.91 12.18 -1.34
N LEU A 290 -8.20 11.07 -1.52
CA LEU A 290 -6.74 11.05 -1.55
C LEU A 290 -6.17 11.19 -2.96
N SER A 291 -6.99 11.43 -3.98
CA SER A 291 -6.57 11.55 -5.39
C SER A 291 -5.88 10.28 -5.92
N LEU A 292 -6.33 9.10 -5.47
CA LEU A 292 -5.82 7.84 -5.99
C LEU A 292 -6.31 7.61 -7.42
N SER A 293 -5.55 6.83 -8.18
CA SER A 293 -5.85 6.43 -9.56
C SER A 293 -5.28 5.05 -9.88
N GLY A 294 -5.85 4.39 -10.88
CA GLY A 294 -5.43 3.08 -11.36
C GLY A 294 -5.85 1.96 -10.42
N TYR A 295 -5.24 1.85 -9.26
CA TYR A 295 -5.55 0.85 -8.26
C TYR A 295 -5.20 1.35 -6.85
N GLY A 296 -5.69 0.66 -5.83
CA GLY A 296 -5.41 1.01 -4.44
C GLY A 296 -6.09 0.05 -3.47
N ARG A 297 -5.76 0.17 -2.18
CA ARG A 297 -6.37 -0.63 -1.11
C ARG A 297 -6.61 0.22 0.13
N VAL A 298 -7.77 0.05 0.74
CA VAL A 298 -8.10 0.64 2.04
C VAL A 298 -8.29 -0.48 3.05
N ASP A 299 -7.58 -0.39 4.17
CA ASP A 299 -7.61 -1.37 5.23
C ASP A 299 -8.51 -0.84 6.36
N PHE A 300 -9.48 -1.63 6.77
CA PHE A 300 -10.47 -1.29 7.78
C PHE A 300 -10.40 -2.21 8.98
N ARG A 301 -10.60 -1.63 10.16
CA ARG A 301 -10.95 -2.38 11.37
C ARG A 301 -12.43 -2.18 11.68
N VAL A 302 -13.17 -3.25 11.84
CA VAL A 302 -14.59 -3.21 12.21
C VAL A 302 -14.71 -3.53 13.70
N ASP A 303 -15.09 -2.54 14.47
CA ASP A 303 -15.23 -2.67 15.93
C ASP A 303 -16.20 -3.81 16.31
N ALA A 304 -15.78 -4.68 17.21
CA ALA A 304 -16.50 -5.90 17.55
C ALA A 304 -17.86 -5.61 18.21
N VAL A 305 -17.98 -4.50 18.93
CA VAL A 305 -19.17 -4.12 19.70
C VAL A 305 -20.12 -3.24 18.87
N THR A 306 -19.59 -2.13 18.35
CA THR A 306 -20.40 -1.14 17.63
C THR A 306 -20.65 -1.51 16.17
N ARG A 307 -19.87 -2.45 15.62
CA ARG A 307 -19.87 -2.85 14.20
C ARG A 307 -19.49 -1.73 13.24
N GLN A 308 -18.97 -0.61 13.77
CA GLN A 308 -18.51 0.52 12.99
C GLN A 308 -17.18 0.20 12.31
N PRO A 309 -17.05 0.34 10.97
CA PRO A 309 -15.77 0.27 10.29
C PRO A 309 -15.00 1.58 10.46
N TYR A 310 -13.70 1.46 10.67
CA TYR A 310 -12.74 2.56 10.70
C TYR A 310 -11.62 2.28 9.72
N ALA A 311 -11.31 3.22 8.82
CA ALA A 311 -10.14 3.12 7.96
C ALA A 311 -8.86 3.32 8.81
N VAL A 312 -7.97 2.36 8.75
CA VAL A 312 -6.72 2.33 9.55
C VAL A 312 -5.48 2.48 8.69
N ASP A 313 -5.58 2.14 7.40
CA ASP A 313 -4.51 2.39 6.42
C ASP A 313 -5.08 2.58 5.01
N ILE A 314 -4.39 3.37 4.17
CA ILE A 314 -4.79 3.65 2.79
C ILE A 314 -3.56 3.53 1.91
N ASN A 315 -3.54 2.51 1.07
CA ASN A 315 -2.40 2.13 0.26
C ASN A 315 -2.63 2.52 -1.21
N PRO A 316 -1.89 3.50 -1.75
CA PRO A 316 -2.02 3.97 -3.12
C PRO A 316 -1.34 3.04 -4.13
N ASN A 317 -0.39 2.22 -3.65
CA ASN A 317 0.43 1.32 -4.44
C ASN A 317 0.57 -0.02 -3.68
N PRO A 318 -0.56 -0.77 -3.49
CA PRO A 318 -0.50 -2.04 -2.79
C PRO A 318 0.36 -3.05 -3.53
N ASP A 319 1.03 -3.91 -2.76
CA ASP A 319 1.91 -4.97 -3.27
C ASP A 319 1.25 -5.76 -4.42
N PHE A 320 1.94 -5.79 -5.55
CA PHE A 320 1.49 -6.39 -6.81
C PHE A 320 2.00 -7.84 -7.01
N SER A 321 2.76 -8.37 -6.05
CA SER A 321 3.32 -9.72 -6.10
C SER A 321 2.22 -10.77 -6.18
N ARG A 322 2.51 -11.91 -6.82
CA ARG A 322 1.62 -13.07 -6.77
C ARG A 322 1.46 -13.56 -5.32
N GLY A 323 0.22 -13.80 -4.93
CA GLY A 323 -0.11 -14.19 -3.56
C GLY A 323 -0.30 -13.02 -2.59
N ALA A 324 0.08 -11.79 -2.96
CA ALA A 324 -0.22 -10.60 -2.18
C ALA A 324 -1.73 -10.28 -2.17
N GLY A 325 -2.16 -9.51 -1.18
CA GLY A 325 -3.58 -9.24 -0.94
C GLY A 325 -4.33 -8.63 -2.12
N PHE A 326 -3.67 -7.74 -2.90
CA PHE A 326 -4.27 -7.16 -4.09
C PHE A 326 -4.46 -8.20 -5.21
N HIS A 327 -3.44 -9.03 -5.48
CA HIS A 327 -3.52 -10.11 -6.45
C HIS A 327 -4.62 -11.12 -6.09
N LEU A 328 -4.65 -11.59 -4.82
CA LEU A 328 -5.67 -12.53 -4.35
C LEU A 328 -7.10 -11.97 -4.48
N ALA A 329 -7.29 -10.67 -4.25
CA ALA A 329 -8.58 -10.03 -4.46
C ALA A 329 -8.99 -10.04 -5.95
N GLY A 330 -8.02 -9.87 -6.85
CA GLY A 330 -8.22 -10.00 -8.28
C GLY A 330 -8.59 -11.41 -8.71
N GLU A 331 -7.89 -12.43 -8.21
CA GLU A 331 -8.20 -13.84 -8.49
C GLU A 331 -9.63 -14.20 -8.04
N ARG A 332 -10.02 -13.78 -6.83
CA ARG A 332 -11.40 -13.94 -6.33
C ARG A 332 -12.44 -13.25 -7.21
N ALA A 333 -12.06 -12.15 -7.89
CA ALA A 333 -12.90 -11.48 -8.89
C ALA A 333 -12.92 -12.20 -10.24
N GLY A 334 -12.14 -13.27 -10.42
CA GLY A 334 -12.01 -14.03 -11.66
C GLY A 334 -10.99 -13.46 -12.65
N TYR A 335 -10.11 -12.54 -12.21
CA TYR A 335 -9.02 -12.03 -13.02
C TYR A 335 -7.77 -12.89 -12.87
N ALA A 336 -7.16 -13.29 -13.99
CA ALA A 336 -5.80 -13.80 -13.96
C ALA A 336 -4.81 -12.64 -13.66
N TYR A 337 -3.60 -12.96 -13.24
CA TYR A 337 -2.57 -11.95 -12.98
C TYR A 337 -2.33 -11.03 -14.19
N GLU A 338 -2.33 -11.61 -15.38
CA GLU A 338 -2.15 -10.89 -16.64
C GLU A 338 -3.33 -9.94 -16.93
N ASP A 339 -4.54 -10.25 -16.43
CA ASP A 339 -5.69 -9.36 -16.53
C ASP A 339 -5.52 -8.14 -15.63
N LEU A 340 -4.99 -8.33 -14.41
CA LEU A 340 -4.71 -7.23 -13.49
C LEU A 340 -3.62 -6.30 -14.02
N VAL A 341 -2.53 -6.86 -14.57
CA VAL A 341 -1.47 -6.07 -15.22
C VAL A 341 -2.04 -5.25 -16.37
N GLU A 342 -2.86 -5.86 -17.23
CA GLU A 342 -3.53 -5.20 -18.36
C GLU A 342 -4.47 -4.08 -17.89
N ILE A 343 -5.29 -4.34 -16.86
CA ILE A 343 -6.21 -3.34 -16.28
C ILE A 343 -5.44 -2.10 -15.82
N VAL A 344 -4.34 -2.31 -15.10
CA VAL A 344 -3.51 -1.21 -14.57
C VAL A 344 -2.84 -0.42 -15.70
N VAL A 345 -2.35 -1.10 -16.75
CA VAL A 345 -1.79 -0.44 -17.94
C VAL A 345 -2.83 0.37 -18.68
N ARG A 346 -4.05 -0.15 -18.86
CA ARG A 346 -5.15 0.59 -19.50
C ARG A 346 -5.63 1.77 -18.66
N ALA A 347 -5.68 1.61 -17.34
CA ALA A 347 -6.03 2.69 -16.44
C ALA A 347 -5.04 3.87 -16.47
N ALA A 348 -3.81 3.66 -16.91
CA ALA A 348 -2.82 4.73 -17.08
C ALA A 348 -3.08 5.56 -18.34
N GLN A 349 -3.75 5.01 -19.36
CA GLN A 349 -4.00 5.70 -20.61
C GLN A 349 -5.08 6.79 -20.46
N PRO A 350 -5.00 7.89 -21.22
CA PRO A 350 -5.96 8.99 -21.15
C PRO A 350 -7.41 8.60 -21.52
#